data_62f12abc19c8c24474d7c7669a4f18ea
#
_entry.id   62f12abc19c8c24474d7c7669a4f18ea
#
_cell.length_a   1.000
_cell.length_b   1.000
_cell.length_c   1.000
_cell.angle_alpha   90.00
_cell.angle_beta   90.00
_cell.angle_gamma   90.00
#
_symmetry.space_group_name_H-M   'P 1'
#
loop_
_entity.id
_entity.type
_entity.pdbx_description
1 polymer ?
#
loop_
_entity_poly.entity_id
_entity_poly.type
_entity_poly.pdbx_seq_one_letter_code
_entity_poly.pdbx_strand_id
1 'polypeptide(L)'
;MSMVIRIFSDRTLDSVAEWQRAIDAEGFALRLSDDVPPSEINGVWLGRLHGEQTDFEFHPRDAQETMEFCGPEKFDHKWKYAFEFIWGGRNINNSTAAWMAATAYARATGGIVYDGEEGKLFSPAAALDVARDLEQFLPELRERKQHLMRRLATQRKQT
;
A
#
# COMPACT_ATOMS: atom_id res chain seq x y z
N MET A 1 -8.03 -6.48 -12.36
CA MET A 1 -7.35 -7.33 -11.36
C MET A 1 -6.88 -6.47 -10.20
N SER A 2 -7.18 -6.88 -9.00
CA SER A 2 -6.77 -6.16 -7.78
C SER A 2 -5.55 -6.80 -7.17
N MET A 3 -4.68 -5.96 -6.61
CA MET A 3 -3.51 -6.38 -5.85
C MET A 3 -3.75 -6.15 -4.37
N VAL A 4 -3.14 -6.96 -3.54
CA VAL A 4 -3.39 -6.98 -2.10
C VAL A 4 -2.09 -7.12 -1.31
N ILE A 5 -1.93 -6.27 -0.29
CA ILE A 5 -0.98 -6.49 0.79
C ILE A 5 -1.70 -6.35 2.12
N ARG A 6 -1.15 -6.98 3.15
CA ARG A 6 -1.72 -6.92 4.50
C ARG A 6 -0.64 -6.55 5.50
N ILE A 7 -1.03 -5.84 6.55
CA ILE A 7 -0.15 -5.62 7.70
C ILE A 7 -0.74 -6.31 8.92
N PHE A 8 0.13 -6.82 9.77
CA PHE A 8 -0.23 -7.41 11.06
C PHE A 8 0.57 -6.70 12.14
N SER A 9 -0.10 -6.34 13.22
CA SER A 9 0.53 -5.63 14.33
C SER A 9 -0.17 -5.94 15.65
N ASP A 10 0.48 -5.63 16.76
CA ASP A 10 -0.11 -5.71 18.10
C ASP A 10 -0.59 -4.35 18.60
N ARG A 11 -0.42 -3.31 17.79
CA ARG A 11 -0.79 -1.94 18.10
C ARG A 11 -1.41 -1.27 16.86
N THR A 12 -2.31 -0.34 17.09
CA THR A 12 -2.91 0.48 16.01
C THR A 12 -2.43 1.92 16.10
N LEU A 13 -2.47 2.62 14.98
CA LEU A 13 -2.28 4.07 14.94
C LEU A 13 -3.62 4.75 15.26
N ASP A 14 -3.57 5.78 16.11
CA ASP A 14 -4.77 6.43 16.63
C ASP A 14 -5.35 7.51 15.71
N SER A 15 -4.55 8.00 14.76
CA SER A 15 -4.97 9.08 13.87
C SER A 15 -4.25 9.05 12.54
N VAL A 16 -4.84 9.71 11.54
CA VAL A 16 -4.20 9.92 10.24
C VAL A 16 -2.95 10.78 10.40
N ALA A 17 -2.96 11.74 11.33
CA ALA A 17 -1.79 12.56 11.61
C ALA A 17 -0.60 11.72 12.11
N GLU A 18 -0.86 10.74 12.99
CA GLU A 18 0.16 9.79 13.45
C GLU A 18 0.70 8.96 12.28
N TRP A 19 -0.17 8.47 11.43
CA TRP A 19 0.21 7.73 10.23
C TRP A 19 1.02 8.61 9.27
N GLN A 20 0.59 9.85 9.05
CA GLN A 20 1.31 10.80 8.19
C GLN A 20 2.71 11.08 8.73
N ARG A 21 2.86 11.23 10.06
CA ARG A 21 4.19 11.38 10.67
C ARG A 21 5.07 10.16 10.44
N ALA A 22 4.50 8.97 10.49
CA ALA A 22 5.23 7.73 10.20
C ALA A 22 5.68 7.68 8.73
N ILE A 23 4.82 8.09 7.81
CA ILE A 23 5.13 8.20 6.37
C ILE A 23 6.25 9.22 6.15
N ASP A 24 6.15 10.38 6.77
CA ASP A 24 7.15 11.45 6.67
C ASP A 24 8.51 11.02 7.24
N ALA A 25 8.50 10.26 8.33
CA ALA A 25 9.71 9.74 8.97
C ALA A 25 10.51 8.79 8.04
N GLU A 26 9.83 8.12 7.12
CA GLU A 26 10.49 7.27 6.12
C GLU A 26 10.98 8.06 4.89
N GLY A 27 10.68 9.35 4.82
CA GLY A 27 11.06 10.21 3.70
C GLY A 27 10.19 10.03 2.46
N PHE A 28 9.00 9.44 2.61
CA PHE A 28 8.08 9.25 1.48
C PHE A 28 7.31 10.53 1.15
N ALA A 29 7.20 10.85 -0.12
CA ALA A 29 6.42 11.98 -0.61
C ALA A 29 4.94 11.58 -0.82
N LEU A 30 4.37 10.90 0.15
CA LEU A 30 2.97 10.47 0.18
C LEU A 30 2.20 11.30 1.22
N ARG A 31 1.10 11.91 0.79
CA ARG A 31 0.22 12.69 1.65
C ARG A 31 -1.17 12.06 1.68
N LEU A 32 -1.60 11.65 2.86
CA LEU A 32 -2.96 11.14 3.09
C LEU A 32 -3.92 12.32 3.25
N SER A 33 -5.16 12.19 2.77
CA SER A 33 -6.09 13.30 2.64
C SER A 33 -7.29 13.25 3.58
N ASP A 34 -7.24 12.47 4.66
CA ASP A 34 -8.40 12.30 5.53
C ASP A 34 -8.09 12.59 7.00
N ASP A 35 -9.15 13.02 7.74
CA ASP A 35 -9.10 13.34 9.16
C ASP A 35 -9.71 12.25 10.06
N VAL A 36 -10.15 11.13 9.48
CA VAL A 36 -10.78 10.02 10.21
C VAL A 36 -9.70 9.10 10.78
N PRO A 37 -9.85 8.59 12.03
CA PRO A 37 -8.91 7.61 12.57
C PRO A 37 -8.84 6.35 11.69
N PRO A 38 -7.64 5.74 11.50
CA PRO A 38 -7.48 4.56 10.65
C PRO A 38 -8.42 3.41 11.02
N SER A 39 -8.69 3.21 12.31
CA SER A 39 -9.60 2.15 12.80
C SER A 39 -11.05 2.32 12.35
N GLU A 40 -11.46 3.52 11.96
CA GLU A 40 -12.82 3.84 11.51
C GLU A 40 -12.93 3.85 9.99
N ILE A 41 -11.82 3.75 9.26
CA ILE A 41 -11.83 3.73 7.81
C ILE A 41 -12.03 2.31 7.32
N ASN A 42 -12.99 2.15 6.42
CA ASN A 42 -13.24 0.90 5.73
C ASN A 42 -13.71 1.26 4.32
N GLY A 43 -12.78 1.27 3.38
CA GLY A 43 -13.07 1.64 2.01
C GLY A 43 -11.92 2.40 1.34
N VAL A 44 -12.26 3.17 0.32
CA VAL A 44 -11.27 3.89 -0.50
C VAL A 44 -10.67 5.06 0.26
N TRP A 45 -9.35 5.12 0.24
CA TRP A 45 -8.59 6.23 0.78
C TRP A 45 -7.88 6.98 -0.33
N LEU A 46 -8.06 8.29 -0.34
CA LEU A 46 -7.45 9.19 -1.29
C LEU A 46 -6.17 9.80 -0.72
N GLY A 47 -5.23 10.11 -1.59
CA GLY A 47 -3.99 10.78 -1.22
C GLY A 47 -3.29 11.36 -2.44
N ARG A 48 -2.08 11.87 -2.19
CA ARG A 48 -1.20 12.38 -3.25
C ARG A 48 0.20 11.81 -3.08
N LEU A 49 0.74 11.30 -4.16
CA LEU A 49 2.13 10.82 -4.24
C LEU A 49 2.89 11.74 -5.17
N HIS A 50 3.93 12.42 -4.66
CA HIS A 50 4.65 13.47 -5.41
C HIS A 50 3.70 14.51 -6.02
N GLY A 51 2.65 14.88 -5.29
CA GLY A 51 1.63 15.83 -5.75
C GLY A 51 0.58 15.27 -6.71
N GLU A 52 0.72 14.03 -7.15
CA GLU A 52 -0.23 13.38 -8.06
C GLU A 52 -1.24 12.52 -7.30
N GLN A 53 -2.46 12.50 -7.77
CA GLN A 53 -3.54 11.74 -7.16
C GLN A 53 -3.23 10.25 -7.12
N THR A 54 -3.51 9.63 -5.99
CA THR A 54 -3.42 8.19 -5.78
C THR A 54 -4.56 7.73 -4.86
N ASP A 55 -4.89 6.45 -4.92
CA ASP A 55 -5.87 5.85 -4.03
C ASP A 55 -5.55 4.39 -3.75
N PHE A 56 -6.07 3.90 -2.65
CA PHE A 56 -6.10 2.48 -2.31
C PHE A 56 -7.28 2.23 -1.38
N GLU A 57 -7.76 1.00 -1.35
CA GLU A 57 -8.72 0.57 -0.34
C GLU A 57 -7.96 0.14 0.90
N PHE A 58 -8.54 0.46 2.06
CA PHE A 58 -8.00 0.10 3.36
C PHE A 58 -9.11 -0.50 4.21
N HIS A 59 -8.91 -1.72 4.69
CA HIS A 59 -9.93 -2.45 5.44
C HIS A 59 -9.33 -3.08 6.68
N PRO A 60 -9.83 -2.74 7.90
CA PRO A 60 -9.56 -3.53 9.09
C PRO A 60 -10.12 -4.93 8.92
N ARG A 61 -9.37 -5.94 9.33
CA ARG A 61 -9.76 -7.34 9.25
C ARG A 61 -9.54 -8.04 10.58
N ASP A 62 -10.24 -9.14 10.82
CA ASP A 62 -9.95 -10.01 11.95
C ASP A 62 -8.58 -10.65 11.76
N ALA A 63 -7.68 -10.46 12.72
CA ALA A 63 -6.30 -10.92 12.60
C ALA A 63 -6.20 -12.45 12.55
N GLN A 64 -6.97 -13.14 13.39
CA GLN A 64 -6.96 -14.62 13.45
C GLN A 64 -7.43 -15.23 12.13
N GLU A 65 -8.57 -14.77 11.63
CA GLU A 65 -9.12 -15.24 10.35
C GLU A 65 -8.17 -14.93 9.18
N THR A 66 -7.57 -13.74 9.20
CA THR A 66 -6.64 -13.34 8.14
C THR A 66 -5.37 -14.17 8.15
N MET A 67 -4.80 -14.47 9.33
CA MET A 67 -3.65 -15.36 9.44
C MET A 67 -3.98 -16.77 8.95
N GLU A 68 -5.16 -17.29 9.27
CA GLU A 68 -5.61 -18.60 8.76
C GLU A 68 -5.76 -18.60 7.25
N PHE A 69 -6.30 -17.53 6.69
CA PHE A 69 -6.44 -17.37 5.24
C PHE A 69 -5.07 -17.31 4.53
N CYS A 70 -4.11 -16.60 5.11
CA CYS A 70 -2.76 -16.45 4.53
C CYS A 70 -1.90 -17.70 4.67
N GLY A 71 -2.24 -18.58 5.60
CA GLY A 71 -1.46 -19.76 5.96
C GLY A 71 -0.86 -19.61 7.36
N PRO A 72 -1.50 -20.23 8.39
CA PRO A 72 -1.09 -20.03 9.78
C PRO A 72 0.34 -20.47 10.08
N GLU A 73 0.88 -21.41 9.31
CA GLU A 73 2.25 -21.91 9.43
C GLU A 73 3.32 -20.86 9.09
N LYS A 74 2.93 -19.78 8.40
CA LYS A 74 3.86 -18.68 8.04
C LYS A 74 4.16 -17.75 9.19
N PHE A 75 3.33 -17.78 10.24
CA PHE A 75 3.40 -16.83 11.36
C PHE A 75 3.99 -17.51 12.58
N ASP A 76 5.00 -16.86 13.19
CA ASP A 76 5.62 -17.28 14.45
C ASP A 76 5.08 -16.49 15.65
N HIS A 77 4.14 -15.58 15.42
CA HIS A 77 3.54 -14.72 16.43
C HIS A 77 2.04 -14.56 16.17
N LYS A 78 1.27 -14.45 17.24
CA LYS A 78 -0.18 -14.26 17.20
C LYS A 78 -0.50 -12.76 17.23
N TRP A 79 -0.60 -12.17 16.06
CA TRP A 79 -0.87 -10.74 15.91
C TRP A 79 -2.30 -10.39 16.34
N LYS A 80 -2.48 -9.21 16.93
CA LYS A 80 -3.79 -8.74 17.42
C LYS A 80 -4.61 -8.05 16.34
N TYR A 81 -3.97 -7.37 15.40
CA TYR A 81 -4.62 -6.56 14.39
C TYR A 81 -4.14 -6.92 13.00
N ALA A 82 -5.07 -6.81 12.03
CA ALA A 82 -4.76 -6.96 10.62
C ALA A 82 -5.45 -5.86 9.81
N PHE A 83 -4.76 -5.33 8.83
CA PHE A 83 -5.30 -4.35 7.90
C PHE A 83 -4.96 -4.78 6.47
N GLU A 84 -5.91 -4.63 5.58
CA GLU A 84 -5.78 -5.02 4.18
C GLU A 84 -5.77 -3.81 3.29
N PHE A 85 -4.78 -3.76 2.41
CA PHE A 85 -4.62 -2.72 1.39
C PHE A 85 -4.90 -3.36 0.04
N ILE A 86 -5.85 -2.80 -0.70
CA ILE A 86 -6.25 -3.29 -2.03
C ILE A 86 -6.16 -2.13 -3.02
N TRP A 87 -5.61 -2.39 -4.19
CA TRP A 87 -5.56 -1.38 -5.26
C TRP A 87 -5.69 -2.02 -6.63
N GLY A 88 -6.13 -1.23 -7.60
CA GLY A 88 -6.19 -1.64 -9.00
C GLY A 88 -5.06 -1.03 -9.81
N GLY A 89 -4.89 -1.55 -11.03
CA GLY A 89 -3.81 -1.14 -11.94
C GLY A 89 -4.08 0.11 -12.77
N ARG A 90 -5.19 0.81 -12.55
CA ARG A 90 -5.55 1.99 -13.37
C ARG A 90 -4.60 3.17 -13.20
N ASN A 91 -4.14 3.38 -11.97
CA ASN A 91 -3.21 4.46 -11.64
C ASN A 91 -1.89 3.83 -11.20
N ILE A 92 -0.80 4.15 -11.92
CA ILE A 92 0.53 3.62 -11.66
C ILE A 92 1.08 4.00 -10.28
N ASN A 93 0.54 5.07 -9.67
CA ASN A 93 0.95 5.53 -8.35
C ASN A 93 0.39 4.65 -7.21
N ASN A 94 -0.69 3.92 -7.46
CA ASN A 94 -1.41 3.21 -6.39
C ASN A 94 -0.58 2.13 -5.71
N SER A 95 0.16 1.35 -6.46
CA SER A 95 1.03 0.30 -5.91
C SER A 95 2.09 0.87 -4.97
N THR A 96 2.79 1.89 -5.43
CA THR A 96 3.81 2.58 -4.63
C THR A 96 3.21 3.20 -3.37
N ALA A 97 2.08 3.89 -3.50
CA ALA A 97 1.39 4.52 -2.37
C ALA A 97 0.94 3.49 -1.33
N ALA A 98 0.36 2.39 -1.76
CA ALA A 98 -0.08 1.32 -0.85
C ALA A 98 1.10 0.70 -0.08
N TRP A 99 2.20 0.39 -0.76
CA TRP A 99 3.40 -0.13 -0.12
C TRP A 99 4.04 0.86 0.84
N MET A 100 4.09 2.14 0.49
CA MET A 100 4.58 3.20 1.38
C MET A 100 3.72 3.32 2.64
N ALA A 101 2.41 3.39 2.47
CA ALA A 101 1.48 3.52 3.59
C ALA A 101 1.54 2.31 4.52
N ALA A 102 1.55 1.10 3.96
CA ALA A 102 1.62 -0.15 4.73
C ALA A 102 2.95 -0.30 5.47
N THR A 103 4.06 0.00 4.79
CA THR A 103 5.40 -0.07 5.40
C THR A 103 5.53 0.88 6.58
N ALA A 104 5.09 2.13 6.40
CA ALA A 104 5.14 3.14 7.46
C ALA A 104 4.28 2.72 8.66
N TYR A 105 3.09 2.20 8.40
CA TYR A 105 2.20 1.69 9.46
C TYR A 105 2.84 0.54 10.23
N ALA A 106 3.34 -0.46 9.53
CA ALA A 106 3.98 -1.63 10.14
C ALA A 106 5.20 -1.22 10.97
N ARG A 107 6.02 -0.31 10.45
CA ARG A 107 7.22 0.17 11.15
C ARG A 107 6.86 0.93 12.42
N ALA A 108 5.87 1.81 12.36
CA ALA A 108 5.43 2.60 13.51
C ALA A 108 4.79 1.74 14.61
N THR A 109 4.22 0.60 14.25
CA THR A 109 3.52 -0.29 15.19
C THR A 109 4.30 -1.54 15.58
N GLY A 110 5.51 -1.72 15.03
CA GLY A 110 6.32 -2.92 15.26
C GLY A 110 5.75 -4.17 14.61
N GLY A 111 4.99 -4.01 13.54
CA GLY A 111 4.33 -5.09 12.81
C GLY A 111 5.13 -5.67 11.66
N ILE A 112 4.44 -6.42 10.81
CA ILE A 112 4.98 -7.04 9.60
C ILE A 112 4.07 -6.77 8.41
N VAL A 113 4.61 -6.96 7.20
CA VAL A 113 3.86 -6.82 5.95
C VAL A 113 3.77 -8.17 5.25
N TYR A 114 2.59 -8.52 4.78
CA TYR A 114 2.33 -9.73 4.00
C TYR A 114 1.97 -9.34 2.57
N ASP A 115 2.76 -9.81 1.61
CA ASP A 115 2.46 -9.65 0.19
C ASP A 115 1.49 -10.75 -0.25
N GLY A 116 0.25 -10.37 -0.53
CA GLY A 116 -0.79 -11.30 -0.95
C GLY A 116 -0.56 -11.89 -2.34
N GLU A 117 0.24 -11.22 -3.19
CA GLU A 117 0.54 -11.68 -4.54
C GLU A 117 1.60 -12.80 -4.53
N GLU A 118 2.62 -12.67 -3.70
CA GLU A 118 3.71 -13.66 -3.60
C GLU A 118 3.55 -14.64 -2.43
N GLY A 119 2.63 -14.38 -1.52
CA GLY A 119 2.44 -15.20 -0.33
C GLY A 119 3.61 -15.11 0.65
N LYS A 120 4.24 -13.95 0.76
CA LYS A 120 5.48 -13.74 1.51
C LYS A 120 5.31 -12.72 2.63
N LEU A 121 5.96 -13.01 3.76
CA LEU A 121 6.10 -12.05 4.86
C LEU A 121 7.36 -11.22 4.68
N PHE A 122 7.23 -9.92 4.96
CA PHE A 122 8.33 -8.96 4.96
C PHE A 122 8.44 -8.28 6.33
N SER A 123 9.66 -8.16 6.83
CA SER A 123 9.93 -7.22 7.91
C SER A 123 9.67 -5.79 7.41
N PRO A 124 9.45 -4.81 8.31
CA PRO A 124 9.31 -3.42 7.87
C PRO A 124 10.50 -2.92 7.05
N ALA A 125 11.73 -3.34 7.39
CA ALA A 125 12.93 -2.98 6.63
C ALA A 125 12.91 -3.54 5.21
N ALA A 126 12.52 -4.80 5.03
CA ALA A 126 12.41 -5.42 3.71
C ALA A 126 11.26 -4.79 2.89
N ALA A 127 10.13 -4.48 3.54
CA ALA A 127 9.01 -3.79 2.90
C ALA A 127 9.40 -2.37 2.45
N LEU A 128 10.24 -1.69 3.23
CA LEU A 128 10.77 -0.38 2.88
C LEU A 128 11.56 -0.44 1.56
N ASP A 129 12.38 -1.47 1.38
CA ASP A 129 13.13 -1.66 0.13
C ASP A 129 12.18 -1.85 -1.07
N VAL A 130 11.10 -2.61 -0.89
CA VAL A 130 10.07 -2.76 -1.94
C VAL A 130 9.43 -1.42 -2.29
N ALA A 131 9.04 -0.64 -1.30
CA ALA A 131 8.43 0.67 -1.51
C ALA A 131 9.38 1.63 -2.26
N ARG A 132 10.65 1.64 -1.88
CA ARG A 132 11.67 2.47 -2.54
C ARG A 132 11.95 2.03 -3.98
N ASP A 133 12.01 0.73 -4.23
CA ASP A 133 12.18 0.21 -5.58
C ASP A 133 11.00 0.60 -6.47
N LEU A 134 9.77 0.47 -5.98
CA LEU A 134 8.56 0.89 -6.71
C LEU A 134 8.61 2.39 -7.02
N GLU A 135 9.04 3.21 -6.07
CA GLU A 135 9.17 4.65 -6.27
C GLU A 135 10.20 4.97 -7.37
N GLN A 136 11.33 4.28 -7.38
CA GLN A 136 12.38 4.47 -8.39
C GLN A 136 11.91 4.10 -9.79
N PHE A 137 11.02 3.12 -9.93
CA PHE A 137 10.48 2.70 -11.22
C PHE A 137 9.36 3.58 -11.75
N LEU A 138 8.78 4.47 -10.92
CA LEU A 138 7.65 5.31 -11.35
C LEU A 138 7.92 6.13 -12.61
N PRO A 139 9.05 6.83 -12.77
CA PRO A 139 9.32 7.59 -14.01
C PRO A 139 9.31 6.71 -15.25
N GLU A 140 9.89 5.52 -15.18
CA GLU A 140 9.92 4.56 -16.29
C GLU A 140 8.51 4.05 -16.62
N LEU A 141 7.72 3.73 -15.60
CA LEU A 141 6.31 3.30 -15.79
C LEU A 141 5.48 4.39 -16.44
N ARG A 142 5.70 5.66 -16.09
CA ARG A 142 5.02 6.79 -16.70
C ARG A 142 5.35 6.92 -18.18
N GLU A 143 6.62 6.78 -18.54
CA GLU A 143 7.06 6.80 -19.93
C GLU A 143 6.43 5.68 -20.75
N ARG A 144 6.44 4.46 -20.22
CA ARG A 144 5.81 3.30 -20.88
C ARG A 144 4.33 3.51 -21.10
N LYS A 145 3.63 4.03 -20.09
CA LYS A 145 2.19 4.34 -20.19
C LYS A 145 1.93 5.40 -21.26
N GLN A 146 2.69 6.49 -21.26
CA GLN A 146 2.57 7.56 -22.24
C GLN A 146 2.83 7.04 -23.66
N HIS A 147 3.86 6.23 -23.83
CA HIS A 147 4.18 5.62 -25.12
C HIS A 147 3.05 4.72 -25.62
N LEU A 148 2.50 3.87 -24.75
CA LEU A 148 1.37 3.02 -25.08
C LEU A 148 0.14 3.83 -25.50
N MET A 149 -0.17 4.89 -24.73
CA MET A 149 -1.31 5.77 -25.03
C MET A 149 -1.15 6.47 -26.39
N ARG A 150 0.05 6.91 -26.73
CA ARG A 150 0.37 7.51 -28.04
C ARG A 150 0.17 6.50 -29.17
N ARG A 151 0.62 5.27 -28.99
CA ARG A 151 0.44 4.19 -29.99
C ARG A 151 -1.04 3.89 -30.22
N LEU A 152 -1.82 3.77 -29.15
CA LEU A 152 -3.26 3.54 -29.24
C LEU A 152 -4.00 4.70 -29.92
N ALA A 153 -3.62 5.94 -29.63
CA ALA A 153 -4.18 7.12 -30.28
C ALA A 153 -3.89 7.12 -31.79
N THR A 154 -2.66 6.76 -32.19
CA THR A 154 -2.29 6.64 -33.60
C THR A 154 -3.08 5.55 -34.31
N GLN A 155 -3.27 4.38 -33.69
CA GLN A 155 -4.05 3.29 -34.26
C GLN A 155 -5.52 3.70 -34.46
N ARG A 156 -6.12 4.42 -33.51
CA ARG A 156 -7.50 4.93 -33.63
C ARG A 156 -7.69 5.88 -34.81
N LYS A 157 -6.68 6.69 -35.12
CA LYS A 157 -6.72 7.62 -36.26
C LYS A 157 -6.61 6.94 -37.62
N GLN A 158 -6.08 5.72 -37.67
CA GLN A 158 -5.91 4.94 -38.89
C GLN A 158 -7.12 4.09 -39.24
N THR A 159 -8.08 3.96 -38.36
CA THR A 159 -9.35 3.27 -38.57
C THR A 159 -10.48 4.25 -38.77
#